data_0ec01c17ebc2161f0945f2f4575edbd0
#
_entry.id   0ec01c17ebc2161f0945f2f4575edbd0
#
_cell.length_a   1.000
_cell.length_b   1.000
_cell.length_c   1.000
_cell.angle_alpha   90.00
_cell.angle_beta   90.00
_cell.angle_gamma   90.00
#
_symmetry.space_group_name_H-M   'P 1'
#
loop_
_entity.id
_entity.type
_entity.pdbx_description
1 polymer ?
#
loop_
_entity_poly.entity_id
_entity_poly.type
_entity_poly.pdbx_seq_one_letter_code
_entity_poly.pdbx_strand_id
1 'polypeptide(L)'
;VLPNSFKIIEKLIKNNLDVNFYYINSFHLNKNIIDKFDTPLDTRKIDFTKLKRFSNYKKSKKQEFFELINPLKSFEFMLSMYLCIFKKKYWVENVNVIDKKNISDATLYSNFDNTAPHIKIWSAAFNNKISYFLHEPLSANIHGPRDEDWGDLYAFVEAVRIPEVLDCYRNNGMSFLRFFICKNYALRRFLPGFYKMILKPKHKGLEYVKIWRHVIKNSLYPGVYIFGFYFFFRRLFIIVKNLF
;
A
#
# COMPACT_ATOMS: atom_id res chain seq x y z
N VAL A 1 -13.36 8.36 10.17
CA VAL A 1 -12.89 8.02 11.52
C VAL A 1 -14.08 7.48 12.30
N LEU A 2 -13.90 6.38 13.04
CA LEU A 2 -14.96 5.76 13.84
C LEU A 2 -15.20 6.52 15.16
N PRO A 3 -16.36 6.36 15.80
CA PRO A 3 -16.62 6.94 17.11
C PRO A 3 -15.54 6.56 18.14
N ASN A 4 -15.18 7.50 19.01
CA ASN A 4 -14.14 7.34 20.03
C ASN A 4 -12.70 7.08 19.56
N SER A 5 -12.43 7.02 18.26
CA SER A 5 -11.09 6.73 17.72
C SER A 5 -10.03 7.71 18.24
N PHE A 6 -10.35 8.99 18.34
CA PHE A 6 -9.39 9.98 18.85
C PHE A 6 -9.02 9.73 20.31
N LYS A 7 -9.99 9.36 21.17
CA LYS A 7 -9.71 8.99 22.58
C LYS A 7 -8.83 7.74 22.68
N ILE A 8 -9.06 6.76 21.81
CA ILE A 8 -8.24 5.54 21.74
C ILE A 8 -6.82 5.89 21.32
N ILE A 9 -6.66 6.71 20.26
CA ILE A 9 -5.36 7.18 19.78
C ILE A 9 -4.62 7.98 20.85
N GLU A 10 -5.28 8.90 21.51
CA GLU A 10 -4.69 9.69 22.60
C GLU A 10 -4.16 8.80 23.72
N LYS A 11 -4.99 7.86 24.20
CA LYS A 11 -4.58 6.87 25.21
C LYS A 11 -3.40 6.01 24.73
N LEU A 12 -3.45 5.57 23.48
CA LEU A 12 -2.38 4.77 22.88
C LEU A 12 -1.05 5.53 22.86
N ILE A 13 -1.06 6.80 22.46
CA ILE A 13 0.13 7.64 22.42
C ILE A 13 0.66 7.92 23.84
N LYS A 14 -0.21 8.27 24.79
CA LYS A 14 0.17 8.50 26.20
C LYS A 14 0.83 7.29 26.84
N ASN A 15 0.35 6.08 26.51
CA ASN A 15 0.88 4.83 27.06
C ASN A 15 2.14 4.32 26.34
N ASN A 16 2.56 4.94 25.22
CA ASN A 16 3.67 4.50 24.40
C ASN A 16 4.54 5.67 23.93
N LEU A 17 5.08 6.45 24.86
CA LEU A 17 5.85 7.67 24.58
C LEU A 17 7.13 7.43 23.75
N ASP A 18 7.71 6.25 23.84
CA ASP A 18 8.88 5.80 23.08
C ASP A 18 8.56 5.43 21.63
N VAL A 19 7.29 5.25 21.28
CA VAL A 19 6.85 4.97 19.92
C VAL A 19 6.86 6.25 19.08
N ASN A 20 7.42 6.13 17.87
CA ASN A 20 7.60 7.27 16.97
C ASN A 20 6.67 7.20 15.75
N PHE A 21 6.14 6.01 15.45
CA PHE A 21 5.31 5.76 14.29
C PHE A 21 4.22 4.75 14.63
N TYR A 22 2.98 5.04 14.31
CA TYR A 22 1.82 4.18 14.50
C TYR A 22 1.21 3.85 13.14
N TYR A 23 0.94 2.59 12.90
CA TYR A 23 0.14 2.11 11.77
C TYR A 23 -1.16 1.54 12.31
N ILE A 24 -2.29 2.14 11.91
CA ILE A 24 -3.60 1.84 12.44
C ILE A 24 -4.41 1.10 11.40
N ASN A 25 -5.05 0.00 11.77
CA ASN A 25 -5.92 -0.73 10.88
C ASN A 25 -7.19 0.07 10.53
N SER A 26 -7.83 -0.30 9.42
CA SER A 26 -9.05 0.31 8.91
C SER A 26 -10.01 -0.76 8.37
N PHE A 27 -11.27 -0.42 8.23
CA PHE A 27 -12.22 -1.19 7.45
C PHE A 27 -12.21 -0.75 5.97
N HIS A 28 -12.53 -1.69 5.08
CA HIS A 28 -12.89 -1.40 3.71
C HIS A 28 -14.40 -1.16 3.62
N LEU A 29 -14.79 0.01 3.15
CA LEU A 29 -16.15 0.37 2.88
C LEU A 29 -16.37 0.41 1.36
N ASN A 30 -17.11 -0.55 0.84
CA ASN A 30 -17.38 -0.63 -0.60
C ASN A 30 -18.46 0.39 -1.01
N LYS A 31 -18.39 0.89 -2.26
CA LYS A 31 -19.37 1.79 -2.86
C LYS A 31 -20.80 1.26 -2.68
N ASN A 32 -21.03 -0.03 -2.95
CA ASN A 32 -22.35 -0.66 -2.80
C ASN A 32 -22.95 -0.58 -1.38
N ILE A 33 -22.11 -0.37 -0.36
CA ILE A 33 -22.56 -0.13 1.01
C ILE A 33 -22.93 1.33 1.18
N ILE A 34 -22.12 2.23 0.61
CA ILE A 34 -22.31 3.68 0.69
C ILE A 34 -23.57 4.11 -0.04
N ASP A 35 -23.81 3.57 -1.23
CA ASP A 35 -24.97 3.90 -2.06
C ASP A 35 -26.32 3.53 -1.41
N LYS A 36 -26.30 2.79 -0.29
CA LYS A 36 -27.48 2.45 0.51
C LYS A 36 -27.82 3.48 1.59
N PHE A 37 -26.96 4.48 1.77
CA PHE A 37 -27.10 5.49 2.79
C PHE A 37 -27.22 6.88 2.17
N ASP A 38 -28.06 7.72 2.78
CA ASP A 38 -28.14 9.14 2.45
C ASP A 38 -26.83 9.86 2.81
N THR A 39 -26.55 10.93 2.12
CA THR A 39 -25.43 11.82 2.46
C THR A 39 -25.92 12.96 3.37
N PRO A 40 -25.22 13.26 4.47
CA PRO A 40 -23.93 12.66 4.92
C PRO A 40 -24.09 11.27 5.50
N LEU A 41 -23.08 10.41 5.28
CA LEU A 41 -23.07 9.02 5.72
C LEU A 41 -23.19 8.91 7.24
N ASP A 42 -24.30 8.35 7.73
CA ASP A 42 -24.49 8.07 9.15
C ASP A 42 -23.76 6.75 9.54
N THR A 43 -22.58 6.89 10.11
CA THR A 43 -21.75 5.74 10.49
C THR A 43 -22.40 4.84 11.55
N ARG A 44 -23.40 5.29 12.28
CA ARG A 44 -24.13 4.46 13.28
C ARG A 44 -24.98 3.38 12.63
N LYS A 45 -25.35 3.58 11.36
CA LYS A 45 -26.16 2.59 10.59
C LYS A 45 -25.30 1.50 9.94
N ILE A 46 -23.96 1.60 10.03
CA ILE A 46 -23.04 0.65 9.41
C ILE A 46 -22.72 -0.47 10.39
N ASP A 47 -22.99 -1.71 9.97
CA ASP A 47 -22.53 -2.89 10.71
C ASP A 47 -21.07 -3.19 10.38
N PHE A 48 -20.16 -2.63 11.21
CA PHE A 48 -18.71 -2.78 11.05
C PHE A 48 -18.23 -4.22 11.22
N THR A 49 -19.00 -5.10 11.85
CA THR A 49 -18.62 -6.50 12.04
C THR A 49 -18.58 -7.28 10.73
N LYS A 50 -19.37 -6.84 9.73
CA LYS A 50 -19.44 -7.42 8.39
C LYS A 50 -18.40 -6.84 7.42
N LEU A 51 -17.65 -5.82 7.83
CA LEU A 51 -16.69 -5.19 6.94
C LEU A 51 -15.35 -5.93 6.94
N LYS A 52 -14.73 -5.98 5.75
CA LYS A 52 -13.38 -6.50 5.61
C LYS A 52 -12.39 -5.51 6.22
N ARG A 53 -11.47 -6.02 7.03
CA ARG A 53 -10.34 -5.22 7.55
C ARG A 53 -9.27 -5.02 6.48
N PHE A 54 -8.59 -3.89 6.52
CA PHE A 54 -7.47 -3.60 5.63
C PHE A 54 -6.30 -4.55 5.92
N SER A 55 -5.92 -4.69 7.18
CA SER A 55 -4.90 -5.64 7.62
C SER A 55 -5.53 -6.90 8.16
N ASN A 56 -4.99 -8.05 7.75
CA ASN A 56 -5.38 -9.37 8.26
C ASN A 56 -4.61 -9.78 9.52
N TYR A 57 -3.63 -8.99 9.97
CA TYR A 57 -2.87 -9.28 11.17
C TYR A 57 -3.71 -8.98 12.42
N LYS A 58 -3.84 -9.99 13.30
CA LYS A 58 -4.86 -9.98 14.38
C LYS A 58 -4.33 -9.50 15.74
N LYS A 59 -3.07 -9.07 15.84
CA LYS A 59 -2.46 -8.67 17.12
C LYS A 59 -1.88 -7.27 17.01
N SER A 60 -2.21 -6.40 17.97
CA SER A 60 -1.48 -5.15 18.16
C SER A 60 -0.08 -5.45 18.70
N LYS A 61 0.92 -4.76 18.21
CA LYS A 61 2.32 -5.02 18.60
C LYS A 61 3.18 -3.78 18.48
N LYS A 62 4.00 -3.56 19.51
CA LYS A 62 5.17 -2.68 19.47
C LYS A 62 6.33 -3.42 18.81
N GLN A 63 7.02 -2.78 17.88
CA GLN A 63 8.02 -3.44 17.03
C GLN A 63 8.89 -2.41 16.31
N GLU A 64 9.97 -2.83 15.68
CA GLU A 64 10.75 -1.98 14.80
C GLU A 64 9.95 -1.56 13.57
N PHE A 65 10.29 -0.39 12.99
CA PHE A 65 9.54 0.18 11.87
C PHE A 65 9.44 -0.78 10.68
N PHE A 66 10.55 -1.39 10.26
CA PHE A 66 10.51 -2.31 9.13
C PHE A 66 9.71 -3.60 9.38
N GLU A 67 9.39 -3.94 10.62
CA GLU A 67 8.48 -5.04 10.92
C GLU A 67 7.02 -4.75 10.58
N LEU A 68 6.66 -3.47 10.39
CA LEU A 68 5.37 -3.07 9.82
C LEU A 68 5.25 -3.49 8.35
N ILE A 69 6.38 -3.52 7.63
CA ILE A 69 6.45 -3.89 6.22
C ILE A 69 6.31 -5.41 6.12
N ASN A 70 5.05 -5.84 5.99
CA ASN A 70 4.67 -7.23 6.01
C ASN A 70 3.35 -7.41 5.23
N PRO A 71 3.24 -8.43 4.34
CA PRO A 71 2.04 -8.67 3.53
C PRO A 71 0.73 -8.83 4.34
N LEU A 72 0.83 -9.31 5.57
CA LEU A 72 -0.34 -9.49 6.45
C LEU A 72 -0.76 -8.20 7.16
N LYS A 73 0.16 -7.23 7.31
CA LYS A 73 -0.09 -5.95 7.99
C LYS A 73 -0.41 -4.85 6.99
N SER A 74 0.46 -4.67 6.02
CA SER A 74 0.39 -3.58 5.05
C SER A 74 0.71 -4.09 3.65
N PHE A 75 -0.23 -4.75 3.01
CA PHE A 75 -0.01 -5.30 1.66
C PHE A 75 0.47 -4.24 0.65
N GLU A 76 -0.04 -3.03 0.73
CA GLU A 76 0.42 -1.89 -0.09
C GLU A 76 1.73 -1.30 0.44
N PHE A 77 2.33 -1.95 1.44
CA PHE A 77 3.57 -1.55 2.09
C PHE A 77 3.61 -0.06 2.47
N MET A 78 2.45 0.40 3.01
CA MET A 78 2.23 1.72 3.60
C MET A 78 2.10 2.88 2.59
N LEU A 79 1.75 2.62 1.35
CA LEU A 79 1.24 3.66 0.45
C LEU A 79 -0.03 4.33 1.01
N SER A 80 -0.72 3.65 1.93
CA SER A 80 -1.89 4.14 2.66
C SER A 80 -1.50 5.12 3.79
N MET A 81 -0.99 6.29 3.45
CA MET A 81 -0.52 7.30 4.40
C MET A 81 -1.58 7.67 5.45
N TYR A 82 -2.86 7.64 5.11
CA TYR A 82 -3.99 7.96 5.99
C TYR A 82 -4.18 6.99 7.17
N LEU A 83 -3.48 5.85 7.17
CA LEU A 83 -3.46 4.89 8.29
C LEU A 83 -2.31 5.14 9.27
N CYS A 84 -1.52 6.17 9.06
CA CYS A 84 -0.28 6.39 9.77
C CYS A 84 -0.37 7.64 10.66
N ILE A 85 0.16 7.53 11.88
CA ILE A 85 0.37 8.64 12.80
C ILE A 85 1.83 8.63 13.22
N PHE A 86 2.49 9.77 13.17
CA PHE A 86 3.91 9.87 13.47
C PHE A 86 4.27 11.26 14.03
N LYS A 87 5.42 11.38 14.69
CA LYS A 87 5.91 12.65 15.22
C LYS A 87 6.37 13.56 14.08
N LYS A 88 5.72 14.72 13.93
CA LYS A 88 5.96 15.71 12.86
C LYS A 88 7.45 16.06 12.67
N LYS A 89 8.24 16.12 13.74
CA LYS A 89 9.66 16.45 13.67
C LYS A 89 10.43 15.58 12.68
N TYR A 90 10.14 14.26 12.63
CA TYR A 90 10.82 13.34 11.72
C TYR A 90 10.51 13.60 10.24
N TRP A 91 9.31 14.11 9.95
CA TRP A 91 8.98 14.56 8.61
C TRP A 91 9.81 15.79 8.21
N VAL A 92 9.82 16.81 9.07
CA VAL A 92 10.51 18.07 8.80
C VAL A 92 12.02 17.88 8.65
N GLU A 93 12.62 17.05 9.52
CA GLU A 93 14.07 16.75 9.50
C GLU A 93 14.51 15.95 8.28
N ASN A 94 13.59 15.22 7.61
CA ASN A 94 13.92 14.32 6.51
C ASN A 94 13.27 14.71 5.17
N VAL A 95 12.63 15.86 5.06
CA VAL A 95 11.98 16.29 3.80
C VAL A 95 12.97 16.49 2.65
N ASN A 96 14.21 16.70 2.94
CA ASN A 96 15.30 16.89 1.97
C ASN A 96 15.66 15.63 1.17
N VAL A 97 15.20 14.44 1.58
CA VAL A 97 15.40 13.19 0.80
C VAL A 97 14.54 13.16 -0.47
N ILE A 98 13.57 14.08 -0.59
CA ILE A 98 12.72 14.21 -1.77
C ILE A 98 13.41 15.10 -2.81
N ASP A 99 13.44 14.64 -4.05
CA ASP A 99 13.86 15.47 -5.17
C ASP A 99 12.74 16.48 -5.51
N LYS A 100 13.03 17.77 -5.30
CA LYS A 100 12.09 18.87 -5.54
C LYS A 100 11.63 18.94 -7.00
N LYS A 101 12.51 18.64 -7.96
CA LYS A 101 12.16 18.61 -9.38
C LYS A 101 11.15 17.51 -9.68
N ASN A 102 11.36 16.33 -9.12
CA ASN A 102 10.48 15.18 -9.32
C ASN A 102 9.11 15.35 -8.67
N ILE A 103 9.03 15.93 -7.46
CA ILE A 103 7.73 16.15 -6.80
C ILE A 103 6.92 17.26 -7.46
N SER A 104 7.59 18.23 -8.12
CA SER A 104 6.93 19.31 -8.85
C SER A 104 6.40 18.88 -10.23
N ASP A 105 6.71 17.67 -10.68
CA ASP A 105 6.14 17.12 -11.90
C ASP A 105 4.64 16.86 -11.70
N ALA A 106 3.82 17.59 -12.44
CA ALA A 106 2.38 17.50 -12.38
C ALA A 106 1.82 16.18 -12.97
N THR A 107 2.67 15.41 -13.67
CA THR A 107 2.26 14.15 -14.30
C THR A 107 2.12 13.05 -13.24
N LEU A 108 0.90 12.66 -12.99
CA LEU A 108 0.55 11.70 -11.95
C LEU A 108 1.32 10.37 -12.12
N TYR A 109 1.98 9.93 -11.08
CA TYR A 109 2.78 8.69 -11.02
C TYR A 109 3.97 8.58 -11.99
N SER A 110 4.36 9.64 -12.70
CA SER A 110 5.50 9.64 -13.63
C SER A 110 6.81 9.21 -12.99
N ASN A 111 7.00 9.55 -11.71
CA ASN A 111 8.19 9.19 -10.94
C ASN A 111 7.86 8.75 -9.50
N PHE A 112 8.86 8.24 -8.78
CA PHE A 112 8.66 7.72 -7.43
C PHE A 112 8.37 8.84 -6.42
N ASP A 113 8.99 10.00 -6.56
CA ASP A 113 8.83 11.10 -5.60
C ASP A 113 7.42 11.72 -5.65
N ASN A 114 6.79 11.82 -6.83
CA ASN A 114 5.42 12.29 -6.92
C ASN A 114 4.37 11.20 -6.62
N THR A 115 4.78 9.91 -6.62
CA THR A 115 3.90 8.80 -6.27
C THR A 115 3.89 8.53 -4.76
N ALA A 116 5.07 8.47 -4.15
CA ALA A 116 5.26 7.97 -2.80
C ALA A 116 6.33 8.77 -2.02
N PRO A 117 6.25 10.10 -1.97
CA PRO A 117 7.25 10.93 -1.28
C PRO A 117 7.40 10.57 0.20
N HIS A 118 6.29 10.26 0.85
CA HIS A 118 6.25 9.86 2.25
C HIS A 118 7.06 8.59 2.53
N ILE A 119 7.14 7.65 1.59
CA ILE A 119 7.93 6.42 1.76
C ILE A 119 9.43 6.73 1.89
N LYS A 120 9.96 7.66 1.09
CA LYS A 120 11.35 8.10 1.22
C LYS A 120 11.61 8.71 2.59
N ILE A 121 10.74 9.62 3.03
CA ILE A 121 10.85 10.26 4.35
C ILE A 121 10.79 9.20 5.45
N TRP A 122 9.80 8.33 5.42
CA TRP A 122 9.61 7.34 6.49
C TRP A 122 10.74 6.31 6.54
N SER A 123 11.21 5.84 5.38
CA SER A 123 12.31 4.87 5.34
C SER A 123 13.62 5.45 5.90
N ALA A 124 13.89 6.74 5.69
CA ALA A 124 15.04 7.43 6.26
C ALA A 124 14.85 7.75 7.76
N ALA A 125 13.68 8.29 8.11
CA ALA A 125 13.41 8.82 9.45
C ALA A 125 13.17 7.74 10.52
N PHE A 126 12.59 6.59 10.13
CA PHE A 126 12.13 5.59 11.10
C PHE A 126 12.89 4.26 11.03
N ASN A 127 13.95 4.11 10.24
CA ASN A 127 14.69 2.87 10.03
C ASN A 127 15.06 2.13 11.32
N ASN A 128 15.49 2.87 12.36
CA ASN A 128 15.88 2.33 13.69
C ASN A 128 14.93 2.80 14.81
N LYS A 129 13.67 3.08 14.49
CA LYS A 129 12.71 3.58 15.48
C LYS A 129 11.66 2.55 15.83
N ILE A 130 11.18 2.66 17.05
CA ILE A 130 10.05 1.85 17.52
C ILE A 130 8.77 2.37 16.90
N SER A 131 8.00 1.45 16.39
CA SER A 131 6.66 1.63 15.83
C SER A 131 5.63 0.79 16.57
N TYR A 132 4.37 1.10 16.34
CA TYR A 132 3.25 0.34 16.88
C TYR A 132 2.26 0.01 15.77
N PHE A 133 1.88 -1.25 15.68
CA PHE A 133 0.76 -1.68 14.87
C PHE A 133 -0.48 -1.86 15.74
N LEU A 134 -1.56 -1.12 15.42
CA LEU A 134 -2.86 -1.30 16.05
C LEU A 134 -3.77 -2.13 15.15
N HIS A 135 -4.15 -3.35 15.58
CA HIS A 135 -4.96 -4.25 14.77
C HIS A 135 -6.46 -3.88 14.75
N GLU A 136 -6.92 -3.15 15.74
CA GLU A 136 -8.31 -2.66 15.78
C GLU A 136 -8.50 -1.53 14.78
N PRO A 137 -9.49 -1.64 13.88
CA PRO A 137 -9.78 -0.57 12.95
C PRO A 137 -10.36 0.67 13.67
N LEU A 138 -9.75 1.81 13.45
CA LEU A 138 -10.25 3.11 13.95
C LEU A 138 -10.81 4.01 12.85
N SER A 139 -10.82 3.54 11.63
CA SER A 139 -11.36 4.25 10.46
C SER A 139 -12.01 3.28 9.49
N ALA A 140 -12.78 3.81 8.58
CA ALA A 140 -13.25 3.09 7.41
C ALA A 140 -12.81 3.86 6.16
N ASN A 141 -12.20 3.14 5.23
CA ASN A 141 -11.74 3.69 3.96
C ASN A 141 -12.72 3.33 2.85
N ILE A 142 -13.17 4.34 2.13
CA ILE A 142 -14.11 4.20 1.03
C ILE A 142 -13.33 3.78 -0.22
N HIS A 143 -13.68 2.61 -0.76
CA HIS A 143 -13.17 2.12 -2.03
C HIS A 143 -14.14 2.46 -3.17
N GLY A 144 -13.61 2.92 -4.29
CA GLY A 144 -14.35 3.06 -5.54
C GLY A 144 -14.73 4.46 -6.01
N PRO A 145 -14.82 5.51 -5.16
CA PRO A 145 -15.24 6.83 -5.66
C PRO A 145 -14.25 7.51 -6.61
N ARG A 146 -13.01 7.01 -6.69
CA ARG A 146 -11.94 7.58 -7.53
C ARG A 146 -11.47 6.67 -8.65
N ASP A 147 -12.26 5.63 -8.98
CA ASP A 147 -11.89 4.71 -10.07
C ASP A 147 -11.82 5.42 -11.44
N GLU A 148 -12.48 6.56 -11.60
CA GLU A 148 -12.45 7.33 -12.84
C GLU A 148 -11.11 8.04 -13.06
N ASP A 149 -10.48 8.58 -12.01
CA ASP A 149 -9.23 9.35 -12.15
C ASP A 149 -7.95 8.50 -12.04
N TRP A 150 -7.96 7.48 -11.17
CA TRP A 150 -6.78 6.72 -10.78
C TRP A 150 -6.81 5.26 -11.22
N GLY A 151 -8.00 4.75 -11.55
CA GLY A 151 -8.20 3.34 -11.89
C GLY A 151 -7.34 2.86 -13.04
N ASP A 152 -7.11 3.74 -14.01
CA ASP A 152 -6.30 3.47 -15.19
C ASP A 152 -4.83 3.21 -14.88
N LEU A 153 -4.29 3.79 -13.80
CA LEU A 153 -2.91 3.66 -13.36
C LEU A 153 -2.69 2.59 -12.28
N TYR A 154 -3.73 1.96 -11.75
CA TYR A 154 -3.56 0.93 -10.71
C TYR A 154 -2.71 -0.24 -11.14
N ALA A 155 -2.84 -0.68 -12.39
CA ALA A 155 -2.01 -1.78 -12.92
C ALA A 155 -0.52 -1.43 -12.87
N PHE A 156 -0.17 -0.19 -13.19
CA PHE A 156 1.19 0.33 -13.11
C PHE A 156 1.67 0.46 -11.67
N VAL A 157 0.86 1.04 -10.80
CA VAL A 157 1.20 1.17 -9.36
C VAL A 157 1.47 -0.20 -8.74
N GLU A 158 0.60 -1.18 -8.99
CA GLU A 158 0.74 -2.54 -8.47
C GLU A 158 1.97 -3.27 -9.02
N ALA A 159 2.27 -3.12 -10.32
CA ALA A 159 3.35 -3.85 -10.97
C ALA A 159 4.73 -3.18 -10.82
N VAL A 160 4.77 -1.86 -10.66
CA VAL A 160 6.00 -1.06 -10.71
C VAL A 160 6.23 -0.32 -9.39
N ARG A 161 5.29 0.51 -8.95
CA ARG A 161 5.52 1.40 -7.80
C ARG A 161 5.59 0.65 -6.47
N ILE A 162 4.76 -0.36 -6.23
CA ILE A 162 4.86 -1.17 -5.00
C ILE A 162 6.21 -1.91 -4.91
N PRO A 163 6.72 -2.59 -5.95
CA PRO A 163 8.10 -3.08 -5.95
C PRO A 163 9.17 -2.02 -5.67
N GLU A 164 9.05 -0.79 -6.21
CA GLU A 164 9.99 0.30 -5.93
C GLU A 164 9.95 0.78 -4.47
N VAL A 165 8.78 0.76 -3.83
CA VAL A 165 8.64 1.04 -2.39
C VAL A 165 9.55 0.12 -1.57
N LEU A 166 9.59 -1.16 -1.90
CA LEU A 166 10.43 -2.13 -1.21
C LEU A 166 11.92 -1.91 -1.47
N ASP A 167 12.29 -1.51 -2.70
CA ASP A 167 13.66 -1.13 -3.01
C ASP A 167 14.09 0.08 -2.17
N CYS A 168 13.21 1.06 -1.97
CA CYS A 168 13.46 2.20 -1.11
C CYS A 168 13.70 1.78 0.35
N TYR A 169 12.86 0.91 0.92
CA TYR A 169 13.07 0.38 2.27
C TYR A 169 14.37 -0.43 2.39
N ARG A 170 14.71 -1.23 1.39
CA ARG A 170 15.97 -2.01 1.38
C ARG A 170 17.19 -1.11 1.41
N ASN A 171 17.19 -0.04 0.63
CA ASN A 171 18.27 0.94 0.59
C ASN A 171 18.43 1.70 1.92
N ASN A 172 17.39 1.76 2.75
CA ASN A 172 17.39 2.43 4.05
C ASN A 172 17.48 1.46 5.25
N GLY A 173 17.95 0.22 5.04
CA GLY A 173 18.31 -0.69 6.13
C GLY A 173 17.34 -1.84 6.40
N MET A 174 16.28 -2.00 5.61
CA MET A 174 15.44 -3.20 5.74
C MET A 174 16.28 -4.48 5.53
N SER A 175 16.13 -5.48 6.40
CA SER A 175 16.85 -6.75 6.29
C SER A 175 16.58 -7.45 4.95
N PHE A 176 17.60 -8.14 4.41
CA PHE A 176 17.47 -8.83 3.12
C PHE A 176 16.34 -9.87 3.12
N LEU A 177 16.23 -10.67 4.17
CA LEU A 177 15.20 -11.70 4.25
C LEU A 177 13.79 -11.10 4.18
N ARG A 178 13.53 -10.03 4.96
CA ARG A 178 12.24 -9.34 4.94
C ARG A 178 11.96 -8.72 3.58
N PHE A 179 12.95 -8.03 3.03
CA PHE A 179 12.86 -7.46 1.68
C PHE A 179 12.51 -8.55 0.66
N PHE A 180 13.24 -9.66 0.65
CA PHE A 180 13.04 -10.75 -0.30
C PHE A 180 11.62 -11.34 -0.23
N ILE A 181 11.12 -11.60 0.99
CA ILE A 181 9.76 -12.10 1.20
C ILE A 181 8.72 -11.09 0.69
N CYS A 182 8.84 -9.83 1.10
CA CYS A 182 7.89 -8.78 0.69
C CYS A 182 7.95 -8.50 -0.80
N LYS A 183 9.15 -8.51 -1.40
CA LYS A 183 9.37 -8.28 -2.83
C LYS A 183 8.71 -9.38 -3.68
N ASN A 184 8.93 -10.65 -3.33
CA ASN A 184 8.26 -11.76 -4.01
C ASN A 184 6.74 -11.67 -3.88
N TYR A 185 6.22 -11.30 -2.72
CA TYR A 185 4.79 -11.11 -2.54
C TYR A 185 4.23 -9.95 -3.36
N ALA A 186 4.93 -8.82 -3.44
CA ALA A 186 4.53 -7.68 -4.28
C ALA A 186 4.47 -8.07 -5.77
N LEU A 187 5.48 -8.81 -6.23
CA LEU A 187 5.62 -9.24 -7.62
C LEU A 187 4.53 -10.22 -8.10
N ARG A 188 3.65 -10.70 -7.23
CA ARG A 188 2.42 -11.41 -7.64
C ARG A 188 1.54 -10.60 -8.60
N ARG A 189 1.65 -9.27 -8.58
CA ARG A 189 0.93 -8.34 -9.45
C ARG A 189 1.71 -7.94 -10.70
N PHE A 190 2.95 -8.39 -10.81
CA PHE A 190 3.85 -8.00 -11.91
C PHE A 190 3.28 -8.39 -13.28
N LEU A 191 3.22 -9.69 -13.59
CA LEU A 191 2.69 -10.15 -14.88
C LEU A 191 1.22 -9.77 -15.10
N PRO A 192 0.30 -9.90 -14.11
CA PRO A 192 -1.05 -9.40 -14.26
C PRO A 192 -1.14 -7.90 -14.58
N GLY A 193 -0.29 -7.07 -13.98
CA GLY A 193 -0.24 -5.63 -14.23
C GLY A 193 0.24 -5.31 -15.64
N PHE A 194 1.35 -5.91 -16.08
CA PHE A 194 1.86 -5.74 -17.45
C PHE A 194 0.87 -6.26 -18.49
N TYR A 195 0.25 -7.42 -18.26
CA TYR A 195 -0.82 -7.93 -19.10
C TYR A 195 -1.95 -6.89 -19.31
N LYS A 196 -2.38 -6.24 -18.22
CA LYS A 196 -3.42 -5.19 -18.30
C LYS A 196 -2.94 -3.97 -19.08
N MET A 197 -1.74 -3.45 -18.80
CA MET A 197 -1.19 -2.26 -19.46
C MET A 197 -0.96 -2.46 -20.97
N ILE A 198 -0.60 -3.68 -21.39
CA ILE A 198 -0.33 -3.99 -22.81
C ILE A 198 -1.62 -4.28 -23.57
N LEU A 199 -2.53 -5.08 -22.99
CA LEU A 199 -3.67 -5.65 -23.71
C LEU A 199 -5.00 -4.95 -23.45
N LYS A 200 -5.06 -4.01 -22.51
CA LYS A 200 -6.29 -3.30 -22.18
C LYS A 200 -6.09 -1.80 -22.34
N PRO A 201 -6.68 -1.16 -23.34
CA PRO A 201 -6.50 0.28 -23.64
C PRO A 201 -6.81 1.22 -22.48
N LYS A 202 -7.69 0.79 -21.56
CA LYS A 202 -8.03 1.57 -20.37
C LYS A 202 -6.85 1.74 -19.41
N HIS A 203 -5.87 0.81 -19.36
CA HIS A 203 -4.78 0.86 -18.40
C HIS A 203 -3.58 1.60 -18.96
N LYS A 204 -3.15 2.63 -18.24
CA LYS A 204 -2.02 3.51 -18.56
C LYS A 204 -0.79 3.19 -17.71
N GLY A 205 0.32 3.88 -17.98
CA GLY A 205 1.55 3.83 -17.19
C GLY A 205 2.69 3.06 -17.83
N LEU A 206 2.44 2.43 -19.00
CA LEU A 206 3.51 1.70 -19.72
C LEU A 206 4.65 2.63 -20.16
N GLU A 207 4.35 3.87 -20.47
CA GLU A 207 5.28 4.96 -20.83
C GLU A 207 6.27 5.30 -19.71
N TYR A 208 5.93 5.03 -18.46
CA TYR A 208 6.80 5.26 -17.29
C TYR A 208 7.67 4.04 -16.94
N VAL A 209 7.49 2.94 -17.64
CA VAL A 209 8.24 1.70 -17.39
C VAL A 209 9.65 1.82 -17.93
N LYS A 210 10.64 1.73 -17.05
CA LYS A 210 12.07 1.61 -17.41
C LYS A 210 12.42 0.13 -17.45
N ILE A 211 12.64 -0.41 -18.66
CA ILE A 211 12.82 -1.86 -18.90
C ILE A 211 13.86 -2.47 -17.96
N TRP A 212 15.05 -1.90 -17.87
CA TRP A 212 16.09 -2.43 -17.02
C TRP A 212 15.70 -2.45 -15.54
N ARG A 213 15.20 -1.33 -15.04
CA ARG A 213 14.88 -1.16 -13.62
C ARG A 213 13.64 -1.92 -13.19
N HIS A 214 12.57 -1.84 -13.99
CA HIS A 214 11.25 -2.33 -13.61
C HIS A 214 10.96 -3.74 -14.12
N VAL A 215 11.54 -4.13 -15.26
CA VAL A 215 11.31 -5.45 -15.84
C VAL A 215 12.45 -6.40 -15.51
N ILE A 216 13.66 -6.14 -16.01
CA ILE A 216 14.77 -7.09 -15.88
C ILE A 216 15.14 -7.36 -14.42
N LYS A 217 15.32 -6.33 -13.59
CA LYS A 217 15.64 -6.54 -12.17
C LYS A 217 14.55 -7.31 -11.42
N ASN A 218 13.29 -7.05 -11.71
CA ASN A 218 12.18 -7.72 -11.04
C ASN A 218 11.99 -9.17 -11.54
N SER A 219 12.30 -9.47 -12.81
CA SER A 219 12.23 -10.82 -13.35
C SER A 219 13.24 -11.80 -12.71
N LEU A 220 14.22 -11.32 -11.96
CA LEU A 220 15.13 -12.20 -11.21
C LEU A 220 14.49 -12.82 -9.95
N TYR A 221 13.28 -12.39 -9.58
CA TYR A 221 12.61 -12.90 -8.38
C TYR A 221 11.65 -14.06 -8.70
N PRO A 222 11.71 -15.18 -7.96
CA PRO A 222 10.83 -16.34 -8.16
C PRO A 222 9.34 -16.02 -8.15
N GLY A 223 8.94 -15.02 -7.35
CA GLY A 223 7.54 -14.58 -7.25
C GLY A 223 6.91 -14.17 -8.57
N VAL A 224 7.70 -13.62 -9.51
CA VAL A 224 7.21 -13.28 -10.86
C VAL A 224 6.70 -14.53 -11.59
N TYR A 225 7.47 -15.59 -11.55
CA TYR A 225 7.17 -16.84 -12.27
C TYR A 225 6.07 -17.64 -11.59
N ILE A 226 6.17 -17.84 -10.28
CA ILE A 226 5.19 -18.61 -9.49
C ILE A 226 3.79 -18.00 -9.65
N PHE A 227 3.67 -16.70 -9.39
CA PHE A 227 2.36 -16.04 -9.50
C PHE A 227 1.93 -15.79 -10.94
N GLY A 228 2.88 -15.65 -11.87
CA GLY A 228 2.62 -15.55 -13.29
C GLY A 228 2.00 -16.82 -13.84
N PHE A 229 2.58 -17.98 -13.56
CA PHE A 229 2.01 -19.29 -13.94
C PHE A 229 0.60 -19.44 -13.36
N TYR A 230 0.42 -19.18 -12.06
CA TYR A 230 -0.91 -19.23 -11.44
C TYR A 230 -1.93 -18.31 -12.15
N PHE A 231 -1.54 -17.10 -12.52
CA PHE A 231 -2.38 -16.16 -13.24
C PHE A 231 -2.80 -16.70 -14.61
N PHE A 232 -1.86 -17.21 -15.41
CA PHE A 232 -2.15 -17.73 -16.73
C PHE A 232 -2.98 -19.01 -16.70
N PHE A 233 -2.69 -19.96 -15.80
CA PHE A 233 -3.50 -21.16 -15.63
C PHE A 233 -4.94 -20.84 -15.22
N ARG A 234 -5.12 -19.93 -14.28
CA ARG A 234 -6.45 -19.46 -13.90
C ARG A 234 -7.21 -18.83 -15.07
N ARG A 235 -6.53 -18.06 -15.90
CA ARG A 235 -7.11 -17.47 -17.11
C ARG A 235 -7.52 -18.52 -18.10
N LEU A 236 -6.65 -19.48 -18.38
CA LEU A 236 -6.94 -20.60 -19.28
C LEU A 236 -8.16 -21.38 -18.79
N PHE A 237 -8.21 -21.70 -17.50
CA PHE A 237 -9.35 -22.39 -16.91
C PHE A 237 -10.68 -21.63 -17.08
N ILE A 238 -10.68 -20.31 -16.90
CA ILE A 238 -11.87 -19.47 -17.10
C ILE A 238 -12.30 -19.50 -18.58
N ILE A 239 -11.36 -19.41 -19.52
CA ILE A 239 -11.65 -19.46 -20.95
C ILE A 239 -12.27 -20.81 -21.31
N VAL A 240 -11.66 -21.90 -20.89
CA VAL A 240 -12.18 -23.26 -21.14
C VAL A 240 -13.59 -23.42 -20.54
N LYS A 241 -13.80 -23.01 -19.29
CA LYS A 241 -15.12 -23.07 -18.64
C LYS A 241 -16.22 -22.27 -19.38
N ASN A 242 -15.86 -21.21 -20.08
CA ASN A 242 -16.84 -20.39 -20.82
C ASN A 242 -17.06 -20.90 -22.26
N LEU A 243 -16.30 -21.91 -22.70
CA LEU A 243 -16.49 -22.57 -24.01
C LEU A 243 -17.41 -23.79 -23.94
N PHE A 244 -17.63 -24.30 -22.75
CA PHE A 244 -18.53 -25.40 -22.41
C PHE A 244 -19.64 -24.95 -21.45
#